data_69230588e7614f799a74a315ed400182
#
_entry.id   69230588e7614f799a74a315ed400182
#
_cell.length_a   1.000
_cell.length_b   1.000
_cell.length_c   1.000
_cell.angle_alpha   90.00
_cell.angle_beta   90.00
_cell.angle_gamma   90.00
#
_symmetry.space_group_name_H-M   'P 1'
#
loop_
_entity.id
_entity.type
_entity.pdbx_description
1 polymer ?
#
loop_
_entity_poly.entity_id
_entity_poly.type
_entity_poly.pdbx_seq_one_letter_code
_entity_poly.pdbx_strand_id
1 'polypeptide(L)'
;MRRWLAPCGFCLVVLTISSLMVSVAAAADPSDAVPDSASVVVRLKAPETTLGNFGDFVDAVQPGVGAVVKGNLATLGLAISNPTLAGVDVEKDWWVIAFVESRQKPTLVFVVPAKDANALKSALPPEFHYHAADTLAIYSDNEEALAKVRHRVSGKGTALWSKVDAVSKKLFDAADLSVFINLQQLTKAFESELNQAEPQLDMFLNQISGAIPDAQRTQIVPVLDMYRVLGKSAVQGARDSNSLTLTVSFSKDAIRFEDRLQVAEGTKTAKFLAAQPTSDLSLMSRLPAGKPIYFGMKADMAGMVDWSMNMTKGMMVSASEEQKSQFDAALKEMRGLKWNEMAGYFSLDATNPGAIRAGTVGEITPTKRLREISHNMIKAMKEIQSIGFKQTTKLEPAAEKIDGVEVDRITMQQEFDESLDPQGIQKKLRNALLGEEGMQQLVMYQPTRTLQTFGGGLTELENLVTALGSTSKTDAARTTARKRFVDQANVVIVADVPQLMVSAIRLAARELPVPINAAVLDNVQLTPSYIGGSVACEPTAARVQVVIPVEQAQGIAKIVMMLMMGQRQ
;
A
#
# COMPACT_ATOMS: atom_id res chain seq x y z
N MET A 1 63.99 11.26 -50.44
CA MET A 1 64.98 12.26 -49.98
C MET A 1 64.27 13.36 -49.20
N ARG A 2 64.76 13.61 -47.97
CA ARG A 2 64.67 14.87 -47.17
C ARG A 2 63.28 15.42 -46.84
N ARG A 3 62.93 15.76 -45.62
CA ARG A 3 63.47 16.06 -44.23
C ARG A 3 62.31 16.75 -43.54
N TRP A 4 61.81 16.30 -42.43
CA TRP A 4 62.09 16.64 -41.05
C TRP A 4 62.28 18.14 -40.78
N LEU A 5 61.35 18.70 -39.96
CA LEU A 5 61.50 19.51 -38.73
C LEU A 5 60.15 20.19 -38.47
N ALA A 6 59.45 19.74 -37.55
CA ALA A 6 59.27 20.03 -36.11
C ALA A 6 58.39 21.26 -35.84
N PRO A 7 57.44 21.09 -35.00
CA PRO A 7 56.90 22.21 -34.25
C PRO A 7 56.97 21.95 -32.73
N CYS A 8 57.93 22.56 -32.11
CA CYS A 8 57.96 22.83 -30.66
C CYS A 8 57.36 24.21 -30.44
N GLY A 9 56.05 24.34 -30.43
CA GLY A 9 55.38 25.63 -30.22
C GLY A 9 54.02 25.53 -29.55
N PHE A 10 53.47 24.33 -29.41
CA PHE A 10 52.11 24.16 -28.93
C PHE A 10 51.96 23.59 -27.48
N CYS A 11 53.07 23.20 -26.87
CA CYS A 11 53.05 22.61 -25.50
C CYS A 11 53.24 23.61 -24.34
N LEU A 12 53.49 24.90 -24.61
CA LEU A 12 53.76 25.88 -23.52
C LEU A 12 52.54 26.77 -23.18
N VAL A 13 51.46 26.74 -23.94
CA VAL A 13 50.25 27.55 -23.66
C VAL A 13 49.16 26.75 -22.90
N VAL A 14 49.27 25.44 -22.84
CA VAL A 14 48.29 24.58 -22.12
C VAL A 14 48.64 24.45 -20.62
N LEU A 15 49.85 24.77 -20.20
CA LEU A 15 50.33 24.61 -18.80
C LEU A 15 50.14 25.84 -17.93
N THR A 16 49.69 26.97 -18.46
CA THR A 16 49.45 28.22 -17.70
C THR A 16 47.95 28.53 -17.48
N ILE A 17 47.03 27.74 -18.02
CA ILE A 17 45.58 27.89 -17.77
C ILE A 17 45.09 26.95 -16.64
N SER A 18 45.92 26.02 -16.17
CA SER A 18 45.55 25.04 -15.12
C SER A 18 45.69 25.56 -13.69
N SER A 19 46.11 26.82 -13.46
CA SER A 19 46.34 27.37 -12.12
C SER A 19 45.36 28.47 -11.72
N LEU A 20 44.25 28.63 -12.44
CA LEU A 20 43.14 29.52 -12.10
C LEU A 20 41.80 28.78 -12.14
N MET A 21 41.77 27.49 -11.80
CA MET A 21 40.57 26.92 -11.24
C MET A 21 40.50 27.45 -9.79
N VAL A 22 39.89 28.59 -9.63
CA VAL A 22 39.20 28.95 -8.39
C VAL A 22 38.33 27.77 -8.10
N SER A 23 38.65 26.98 -7.08
CA SER A 23 37.73 26.04 -6.50
C SER A 23 36.53 26.87 -6.08
N VAL A 24 35.51 26.92 -6.93
CA VAL A 24 34.16 27.23 -6.47
C VAL A 24 33.90 26.13 -5.44
N ALA A 25 34.02 26.49 -4.16
CA ALA A 25 33.62 25.63 -3.08
C ALA A 25 32.18 25.24 -3.42
N ALA A 26 31.96 23.99 -3.82
CA ALA A 26 30.63 23.49 -4.03
C ALA A 26 29.92 23.69 -2.69
N ALA A 27 28.83 24.45 -2.72
CA ALA A 27 28.00 24.65 -1.53
C ALA A 27 27.75 23.29 -0.90
N ALA A 28 28.00 23.12 0.39
CA ALA A 28 27.88 21.85 1.08
C ALA A 28 26.46 21.29 0.86
N ASP A 29 26.36 20.10 0.29
CA ASP A 29 25.06 19.44 0.12
C ASP A 29 24.52 19.15 1.54
N PRO A 30 23.29 19.59 1.89
CA PRO A 30 22.69 19.28 3.18
C PRO A 30 22.66 17.77 3.49
N SER A 31 22.62 16.92 2.48
CA SER A 31 22.71 15.45 2.64
C SER A 31 24.02 15.01 3.28
N ASP A 32 25.12 15.74 3.04
CA ASP A 32 26.43 15.48 3.63
C ASP A 32 26.47 15.75 5.13
N ALA A 33 25.54 16.54 5.65
CA ALA A 33 25.41 16.85 7.07
C ALA A 33 24.83 15.69 7.90
N VAL A 34 24.26 14.67 7.26
CA VAL A 34 23.56 13.58 7.95
C VAL A 34 24.54 12.51 8.42
N PRO A 35 24.75 12.33 9.75
CA PRO A 35 25.60 11.27 10.29
C PRO A 35 24.90 9.91 10.23
N ASP A 36 25.66 8.83 10.17
CA ASP A 36 25.17 7.44 10.15
C ASP A 36 24.45 7.03 11.45
N SER A 37 24.64 7.78 12.54
CA SER A 37 23.92 7.62 13.81
C SER A 37 22.52 8.24 13.82
N ALA A 38 22.10 8.95 12.75
CA ALA A 38 20.75 9.47 12.64
C ALA A 38 19.73 8.33 12.65
N SER A 39 18.66 8.47 13.46
CA SER A 39 17.57 7.49 13.54
C SER A 39 16.49 7.76 12.50
N VAL A 40 16.15 9.04 12.30
CA VAL A 40 15.16 9.47 11.30
C VAL A 40 15.69 10.72 10.59
N VAL A 41 15.48 10.79 9.30
CA VAL A 41 15.79 11.96 8.48
C VAL A 41 14.55 12.34 7.68
N VAL A 42 14.11 13.58 7.84
CA VAL A 42 13.01 14.15 7.06
C VAL A 42 13.59 15.19 6.11
N ARG A 43 13.20 15.15 4.86
CA ARG A 43 13.54 16.17 3.85
C ARG A 43 12.27 16.73 3.25
N LEU A 44 12.16 18.04 3.25
CA LEU A 44 11.16 18.79 2.50
C LEU A 44 11.88 19.51 1.35
N LYS A 45 11.58 19.09 0.14
CA LYS A 45 12.21 19.62 -1.08
C LYS A 45 11.64 20.99 -1.38
N ALA A 46 12.52 22.00 -1.44
CA ALA A 46 12.15 23.35 -1.84
C ALA A 46 10.72 23.73 -1.40
N PRO A 47 10.48 24.07 -0.12
CA PRO A 47 9.13 24.18 0.47
C PRO A 47 8.14 25.00 -0.34
N GLU A 48 8.59 26.09 -0.96
CA GLU A 48 7.74 26.91 -1.84
C GLU A 48 7.26 26.13 -3.07
N THR A 49 8.17 25.37 -3.72
CA THR A 49 7.83 24.52 -4.87
C THR A 49 6.91 23.37 -4.45
N THR A 50 7.18 22.72 -3.33
CA THR A 50 6.35 21.61 -2.81
C THR A 50 4.93 22.08 -2.50
N LEU A 51 4.77 23.22 -1.81
CA LEU A 51 3.45 23.82 -1.58
C LEU A 51 2.79 24.28 -2.89
N GLY A 52 3.58 24.77 -3.85
CA GLY A 52 3.12 25.07 -5.20
C GLY A 52 2.51 23.87 -5.88
N ASN A 53 3.23 22.75 -5.93
CA ASN A 53 2.79 21.49 -6.53
C ASN A 53 1.52 20.93 -5.83
N PHE A 54 1.49 20.96 -4.50
CA PHE A 54 0.32 20.53 -3.73
C PHE A 54 -0.87 21.47 -3.96
N GLY A 55 -0.63 22.80 -3.98
CA GLY A 55 -1.66 23.79 -4.30
C GLY A 55 -2.24 23.62 -5.70
N ASP A 56 -1.41 23.28 -6.70
CA ASP A 56 -1.86 23.00 -8.06
C ASP A 56 -2.75 21.75 -8.13
N PHE A 57 -2.43 20.70 -7.36
CA PHE A 57 -3.30 19.53 -7.22
C PHE A 57 -4.65 19.89 -6.59
N VAL A 58 -4.62 20.63 -5.47
CA VAL A 58 -5.86 21.07 -4.77
C VAL A 58 -6.70 21.96 -5.66
N ASP A 59 -6.08 22.85 -6.41
CA ASP A 59 -6.78 23.76 -7.34
C ASP A 59 -7.40 23.00 -8.52
N ALA A 60 -6.73 21.96 -9.00
CA ALA A 60 -7.28 21.06 -10.02
C ALA A 60 -8.49 20.27 -9.50
N VAL A 61 -8.53 19.91 -8.20
CA VAL A 61 -9.71 19.27 -7.56
C VAL A 61 -10.83 20.26 -7.36
N GLN A 62 -10.51 21.43 -6.79
CA GLN A 62 -11.49 22.49 -6.51
C GLN A 62 -10.88 23.86 -6.81
N PRO A 63 -11.26 24.49 -7.94
CA PRO A 63 -10.73 25.78 -8.36
C PRO A 63 -10.84 26.87 -7.29
N GLY A 64 -9.75 27.63 -7.10
CA GLY A 64 -9.64 28.72 -6.15
C GLY A 64 -9.16 28.33 -4.75
N VAL A 65 -9.11 27.04 -4.40
CA VAL A 65 -8.62 26.59 -3.07
C VAL A 65 -7.10 26.47 -3.04
N GLY A 66 -6.45 26.17 -4.16
CA GLY A 66 -5.01 26.02 -4.26
C GLY A 66 -4.23 27.26 -3.82
N ALA A 67 -4.77 28.47 -4.06
CA ALA A 67 -4.15 29.72 -3.63
C ALA A 67 -4.02 29.80 -2.08
N VAL A 68 -5.00 29.28 -1.35
CA VAL A 68 -4.95 29.23 0.14
C VAL A 68 -3.83 28.31 0.60
N VAL A 69 -3.64 27.17 -0.07
CA VAL A 69 -2.56 26.23 0.23
C VAL A 69 -1.19 26.89 0.00
N LYS A 70 -1.01 27.53 -1.17
CA LYS A 70 0.24 28.21 -1.54
C LYS A 70 0.58 29.36 -0.58
N GLY A 71 -0.45 30.06 -0.06
CA GLY A 71 -0.28 31.14 0.92
C GLY A 71 0.14 30.67 2.33
N ASN A 72 0.10 29.36 2.60
CA ASN A 72 0.34 28.82 3.96
C ASN A 72 1.81 28.48 4.25
N LEU A 73 2.77 29.04 3.51
CA LEU A 73 4.20 28.80 3.69
C LEU A 73 4.66 29.10 5.14
N ALA A 74 4.12 30.16 5.76
CA ALA A 74 4.44 30.51 7.14
C ALA A 74 4.15 29.38 8.17
N THR A 75 3.17 28.52 7.91
CA THR A 75 2.88 27.38 8.78
C THR A 75 4.03 26.39 8.85
N LEU A 76 4.83 26.26 7.77
CA LEU A 76 6.02 25.41 7.76
C LEU A 76 7.13 25.98 8.65
N GLY A 77 7.15 27.29 8.88
CA GLY A 77 8.09 27.92 9.79
C GLY A 77 7.96 27.43 11.25
N LEU A 78 6.74 27.08 11.66
CA LEU A 78 6.52 26.47 12.99
C LEU A 78 7.22 25.11 13.10
N ALA A 79 7.26 24.32 12.04
CA ALA A 79 7.89 23.00 12.03
C ALA A 79 9.42 23.07 12.19
N ILE A 80 10.05 24.19 11.84
CA ILE A 80 11.48 24.43 11.97
C ILE A 80 11.82 25.43 13.08
N SER A 81 10.90 25.71 14.01
CA SER A 81 11.08 26.66 15.11
C SER A 81 11.45 28.09 14.69
N ASN A 82 11.07 28.51 13.48
CA ASN A 82 11.20 29.86 12.94
C ASN A 82 9.88 30.31 12.30
N PRO A 83 8.87 30.71 13.09
CA PRO A 83 7.50 31.01 12.62
C PRO A 83 7.45 32.11 11.56
N THR A 84 8.39 33.02 11.53
CA THR A 84 8.46 34.14 10.58
C THR A 84 9.20 33.80 9.31
N LEU A 85 9.88 32.65 9.25
CA LEU A 85 10.81 32.25 8.18
C LEU A 85 11.95 33.29 7.95
N ALA A 86 12.25 34.10 8.97
CA ALA A 86 13.27 35.12 8.86
C ALA A 86 14.62 34.49 8.48
N GLY A 87 15.26 35.02 7.41
CA GLY A 87 16.54 34.55 6.92
C GLY A 87 16.58 33.18 6.25
N VAL A 88 15.45 32.47 6.15
CA VAL A 88 15.36 31.13 5.57
C VAL A 88 15.29 31.18 4.04
N ASP A 89 15.97 30.27 3.36
CA ASP A 89 15.80 30.03 1.93
C ASP A 89 14.73 28.95 1.67
N VAL A 90 13.55 29.37 1.23
CA VAL A 90 12.39 28.50 0.97
C VAL A 90 12.43 27.82 -0.41
N GLU A 91 13.38 28.21 -1.26
CA GLU A 91 13.59 27.64 -2.60
C GLU A 91 14.56 26.45 -2.58
N LYS A 92 15.16 26.15 -1.42
CA LYS A 92 16.09 25.03 -1.21
C LYS A 92 15.56 24.04 -0.19
N ASP A 93 16.11 22.83 -0.21
CA ASP A 93 15.66 21.71 0.61
C ASP A 93 15.91 21.94 2.11
N TRP A 94 14.90 21.67 2.93
CA TRP A 94 15.00 21.68 4.39
C TRP A 94 15.14 20.25 4.91
N TRP A 95 15.96 20.10 5.96
CA TRP A 95 16.21 18.80 6.56
C TRP A 95 16.00 18.84 8.06
N VAL A 96 15.39 17.79 8.59
CA VAL A 96 15.28 17.55 10.03
C VAL A 96 15.90 16.19 10.32
N ILE A 97 16.89 16.17 11.19
CA ILE A 97 17.62 14.96 11.60
C ILE A 97 17.21 14.66 13.04
N ALA A 98 16.66 13.47 13.28
CA ALA A 98 16.26 13.03 14.61
C ALA A 98 17.17 11.93 15.13
N PHE A 99 17.57 12.07 16.38
CA PHE A 99 18.25 11.06 17.16
C PHE A 99 17.26 10.52 18.20
N VAL A 100 17.03 9.21 18.17
CA VAL A 100 16.06 8.53 19.04
C VAL A 100 16.84 7.60 19.96
N GLU A 101 16.70 7.82 21.25
CA GLU A 101 17.21 6.95 22.32
C GLU A 101 16.03 6.37 23.10
N SER A 102 16.18 5.12 23.59
CA SER A 102 15.09 4.47 24.32
C SER A 102 14.61 5.33 25.49
N ARG A 103 13.27 5.45 25.62
CA ARG A 103 12.58 6.16 26.72
C ARG A 103 12.90 7.67 26.86
N GLN A 104 13.59 8.26 25.90
CA GLN A 104 13.86 9.70 25.87
C GLN A 104 13.05 10.37 24.77
N LYS A 105 12.81 11.69 24.93
CA LYS A 105 12.24 12.50 23.86
C LYS A 105 13.23 12.53 22.70
N PRO A 106 12.80 12.31 21.45
CA PRO A 106 13.66 12.46 20.28
C PRO A 106 14.32 13.85 20.25
N THR A 107 15.61 13.87 19.99
CA THR A 107 16.36 15.11 19.82
C THR A 107 16.40 15.46 18.33
N LEU A 108 16.06 16.70 18.00
CA LEU A 108 15.96 17.18 16.62
C LEU A 108 17.10 18.15 16.30
N VAL A 109 17.70 18.01 15.12
CA VAL A 109 18.63 18.98 14.53
C VAL A 109 18.04 19.42 13.19
N PHE A 110 17.90 20.71 13.03
CA PHE A 110 17.43 21.34 11.82
C PHE A 110 18.64 21.75 10.97
N VAL A 111 18.60 21.42 9.68
CA VAL A 111 19.58 21.82 8.67
C VAL A 111 18.81 22.56 7.58
N VAL A 112 18.88 23.88 7.61
CA VAL A 112 18.04 24.75 6.79
C VAL A 112 18.93 25.72 6.01
N PRO A 113 18.77 25.84 4.69
CA PRO A 113 19.47 26.84 3.91
C PRO A 113 19.09 28.27 4.33
N ALA A 114 20.07 29.14 4.48
CA ALA A 114 19.88 30.50 4.92
C ALA A 114 20.19 31.49 3.79
N LYS A 115 19.25 32.40 3.51
CA LYS A 115 19.48 33.63 2.71
C LYS A 115 20.18 34.72 3.55
N ASP A 116 19.83 34.78 4.86
CA ASP A 116 20.46 35.65 5.86
C ASP A 116 20.64 34.90 7.18
N ALA A 117 21.85 34.44 7.45
CA ALA A 117 22.20 33.65 8.62
C ALA A 117 21.99 34.42 9.95
N ASN A 118 22.19 35.75 9.95
CA ASN A 118 21.99 36.56 11.15
C ASN A 118 20.52 36.78 11.47
N ALA A 119 19.71 37.07 10.45
CA ALA A 119 18.24 37.17 10.61
C ALA A 119 17.65 35.85 11.09
N LEU A 120 18.07 34.71 10.52
CA LEU A 120 17.63 33.37 10.94
C LEU A 120 18.04 33.14 12.40
N LYS A 121 19.30 33.33 12.77
CA LYS A 121 19.76 33.14 14.15
C LYS A 121 18.98 33.98 15.16
N SER A 122 18.69 35.25 14.80
CA SER A 122 17.95 36.16 15.69
C SER A 122 16.48 35.81 15.85
N ALA A 123 15.92 35.03 14.94
CA ALA A 123 14.53 34.58 14.99
C ALA A 123 14.34 33.26 15.78
N LEU A 124 15.43 32.57 16.09
CA LEU A 124 15.35 31.31 16.85
C LEU A 124 15.12 31.60 18.34
N PRO A 125 14.40 30.71 19.03
CA PRO A 125 14.29 30.73 20.48
C PRO A 125 15.66 30.69 21.17
N PRO A 126 15.85 31.37 22.32
CA PRO A 126 17.16 31.51 22.95
C PRO A 126 17.78 30.19 23.45
N GLU A 127 16.98 29.15 23.64
CA GLU A 127 17.46 27.83 24.00
C GLU A 127 18.13 27.06 22.87
N PHE A 128 18.03 27.54 21.62
CA PHE A 128 18.66 26.86 20.49
C PHE A 128 20.14 27.20 20.35
N HIS A 129 20.95 26.16 20.26
CA HIS A 129 22.35 26.24 19.82
C HIS A 129 22.40 26.37 18.31
N TYR A 130 23.29 27.21 17.78
CA TYR A 130 23.36 27.54 16.37
C TYR A 130 24.77 27.35 15.81
N HIS A 131 24.88 26.82 14.60
CA HIS A 131 26.10 26.70 13.82
C HIS A 131 25.85 27.10 12.37
N ALA A 132 26.65 28.03 11.84
CA ALA A 132 26.64 28.36 10.41
C ALA A 132 27.68 27.53 9.67
N ALA A 133 27.32 26.94 8.55
CA ALA A 133 28.23 26.23 7.65
C ALA A 133 27.91 26.64 6.21
N ASP A 134 28.72 27.48 5.62
CA ASP A 134 28.51 28.12 4.33
C ASP A 134 27.11 28.77 4.23
N THR A 135 26.23 28.20 3.39
CA THR A 135 24.85 28.66 3.20
C THR A 135 23.84 27.91 4.08
N LEU A 136 24.31 27.07 5.02
CA LEU A 136 23.44 26.27 5.89
C LEU A 136 23.41 26.85 7.30
N ALA A 137 22.22 26.92 7.87
CA ALA A 137 21.98 27.10 9.29
C ALA A 137 21.67 25.74 9.92
N ILE A 138 22.46 25.38 10.92
CA ILE A 138 22.29 24.09 11.64
C ILE A 138 22.02 24.45 13.10
N TYR A 139 20.89 24.00 13.64
CA TYR A 139 20.50 24.36 15.00
C TYR A 139 19.66 23.27 15.68
N SER A 140 19.72 23.28 17.01
CA SER A 140 19.05 22.31 17.87
C SER A 140 18.91 22.88 19.28
N ASP A 141 17.91 22.43 20.05
CA ASP A 141 17.82 22.67 21.50
C ASP A 141 18.79 21.77 22.30
N ASN A 142 19.57 20.91 21.62
CA ASN A 142 20.53 19.99 22.23
C ASN A 142 21.91 20.11 21.57
N GLU A 143 22.89 20.55 22.35
CA GLU A 143 24.28 20.79 21.89
C GLU A 143 24.98 19.49 21.47
N GLU A 144 24.70 18.36 22.15
CA GLU A 144 25.34 17.08 21.81
C GLU A 144 24.87 16.59 20.42
N ALA A 145 23.58 16.69 20.14
CA ALA A 145 23.03 16.34 18.83
C ALA A 145 23.55 17.28 17.73
N LEU A 146 23.60 18.59 18.01
CA LEU A 146 24.19 19.57 17.12
C LEU A 146 25.67 19.24 16.82
N ALA A 147 26.45 18.85 17.84
CA ALA A 147 27.84 18.47 17.68
C ALA A 147 28.04 17.26 16.75
N LYS A 148 27.14 16.27 16.78
CA LYS A 148 27.16 15.10 15.86
C LYS A 148 27.04 15.56 14.40
N VAL A 149 26.12 16.48 14.09
CA VAL A 149 25.90 17.02 12.75
C VAL A 149 27.04 17.94 12.34
N ARG A 150 27.48 18.84 13.22
CA ARG A 150 28.65 19.73 12.99
C ARG A 150 29.92 18.95 12.69
N HIS A 151 30.16 17.82 13.41
CA HIS A 151 31.30 16.95 13.17
C HIS A 151 31.25 16.37 11.75
N ARG A 152 30.03 16.00 11.28
CA ARG A 152 29.84 15.47 9.93
C ARG A 152 30.04 16.53 8.86
N VAL A 153 29.50 17.74 9.02
CA VAL A 153 29.68 18.85 8.08
C VAL A 153 31.16 19.24 7.92
N SER A 154 31.96 19.09 8.98
CA SER A 154 33.43 19.30 8.89
C SER A 154 34.17 18.14 8.19
N GLY A 155 33.49 17.25 7.51
CA GLY A 155 34.04 16.12 6.75
C GLY A 155 34.50 14.94 7.62
N LYS A 156 34.17 14.94 8.91
CA LYS A 156 34.55 13.88 9.86
C LYS A 156 33.37 12.91 10.09
N GLY A 157 33.69 11.66 10.41
CA GLY A 157 32.69 10.60 10.63
C GLY A 157 32.09 10.06 9.34
N THR A 158 31.17 9.10 9.48
CA THR A 158 30.52 8.39 8.36
C THR A 158 29.20 9.04 8.00
N ALA A 159 28.97 9.26 6.71
CA ALA A 159 27.69 9.74 6.21
C ALA A 159 26.65 8.61 6.19
N LEU A 160 25.41 8.91 6.56
CA LEU A 160 24.30 7.95 6.51
C LEU A 160 24.16 7.32 5.12
N TRP A 161 24.22 8.14 4.09
CA TRP A 161 23.97 7.72 2.71
C TRP A 161 25.03 6.77 2.14
N SER A 162 26.20 6.63 2.78
CA SER A 162 27.18 5.61 2.41
C SER A 162 26.75 4.19 2.76
N LYS A 163 25.73 4.05 3.62
CA LYS A 163 25.17 2.77 4.09
C LYS A 163 23.79 2.46 3.50
N VAL A 164 23.20 3.42 2.81
CA VAL A 164 21.88 3.31 2.18
C VAL A 164 22.04 2.87 0.74
N ASP A 165 21.22 1.92 0.29
CA ASP A 165 21.25 1.50 -1.11
C ASP A 165 20.85 2.63 -2.07
N ALA A 166 21.37 2.54 -3.29
CA ALA A 166 21.21 3.59 -4.30
C ALA A 166 19.74 3.83 -4.71
N VAL A 167 18.89 2.79 -4.64
CA VAL A 167 17.47 2.90 -5.00
C VAL A 167 16.72 3.69 -3.93
N SER A 168 16.93 3.37 -2.64
CA SER A 168 16.34 4.11 -1.51
C SER A 168 16.80 5.57 -1.49
N LYS A 169 18.10 5.82 -1.74
CA LYS A 169 18.60 7.20 -1.83
C LYS A 169 17.98 7.97 -2.99
N LYS A 170 17.93 7.37 -4.18
CA LYS A 170 17.31 8.00 -5.36
C LYS A 170 15.82 8.32 -5.12
N LEU A 171 15.09 7.41 -4.47
CA LEU A 171 13.70 7.62 -4.10
C LEU A 171 13.57 8.80 -3.14
N PHE A 172 14.40 8.82 -2.09
CA PHE A 172 14.44 9.90 -1.10
C PHE A 172 14.74 11.26 -1.73
N ASP A 173 15.71 11.35 -2.66
CA ASP A 173 16.12 12.60 -3.30
C ASP A 173 15.11 13.13 -4.32
N ALA A 174 14.29 12.25 -4.92
CA ALA A 174 13.38 12.62 -6.01
C ALA A 174 12.08 13.27 -5.51
N ALA A 175 11.57 12.85 -4.36
CA ALA A 175 10.24 13.21 -3.88
C ALA A 175 10.16 14.63 -3.28
N ASP A 176 8.96 15.18 -3.16
CA ASP A 176 8.71 16.48 -2.55
C ASP A 176 8.83 16.43 -1.02
N LEU A 177 8.33 15.36 -0.39
CA LEU A 177 8.54 15.06 1.04
C LEU A 177 9.09 13.65 1.17
N SER A 178 10.17 13.51 1.91
CA SER A 178 10.84 12.22 2.14
C SER A 178 11.13 12.01 3.62
N VAL A 179 10.92 10.79 4.09
CA VAL A 179 11.27 10.35 5.43
C VAL A 179 12.12 9.09 5.30
N PHE A 180 13.31 9.12 5.81
CA PHE A 180 14.18 7.95 5.95
C PHE A 180 14.25 7.54 7.41
N ILE A 181 13.98 6.29 7.68
CA ILE A 181 14.01 5.69 9.02
C ILE A 181 15.12 4.64 9.04
N ASN A 182 16.13 4.87 9.87
CA ASN A 182 17.22 3.93 10.10
C ASN A 182 16.76 2.87 11.11
N LEU A 183 16.18 1.79 10.61
CA LEU A 183 15.62 0.73 11.45
C LEU A 183 16.71 0.00 12.26
N GLN A 184 17.95 -0.07 11.76
CA GLN A 184 19.06 -0.64 12.53
C GLN A 184 19.37 0.19 13.79
N GLN A 185 19.35 1.53 13.69
CA GLN A 185 19.55 2.38 14.85
C GLN A 185 18.38 2.28 15.82
N LEU A 186 17.15 2.27 15.30
CA LEU A 186 15.97 2.13 16.15
C LEU A 186 15.89 0.76 16.83
N THR A 187 16.14 -0.33 16.13
CA THR A 187 16.15 -1.67 16.73
C THR A 187 17.22 -1.79 17.81
N LYS A 188 18.38 -1.15 17.64
CA LYS A 188 19.42 -1.09 18.66
C LYS A 188 18.98 -0.24 19.86
N ALA A 189 18.36 0.92 19.64
CA ALA A 189 17.87 1.79 20.70
C ALA A 189 16.75 1.15 21.52
N PHE A 190 15.91 0.32 20.90
CA PHE A 190 14.76 -0.36 21.51
C PHE A 190 14.97 -1.88 21.63
N GLU A 191 16.22 -2.34 21.71
CA GLU A 191 16.53 -3.78 21.78
C GLU A 191 15.87 -4.46 23.00
N SER A 192 15.86 -3.81 24.15
CA SER A 192 15.22 -4.31 25.36
C SER A 192 13.71 -4.51 25.18
N GLU A 193 13.05 -3.51 24.60
CA GLU A 193 11.61 -3.52 24.32
C GLU A 193 11.26 -4.58 23.26
N LEU A 194 12.05 -4.69 22.21
CA LEU A 194 11.88 -5.71 21.17
C LEU A 194 12.07 -7.14 21.71
N ASN A 195 12.99 -7.32 22.66
CA ASN A 195 13.19 -8.63 23.30
C ASN A 195 12.02 -9.00 24.23
N GLN A 196 11.31 -8.01 24.77
CA GLN A 196 10.12 -8.20 25.60
C GLN A 196 8.82 -8.27 24.77
N ALA A 197 8.82 -7.81 23.53
CA ALA A 197 7.61 -7.70 22.69
C ALA A 197 6.92 -9.06 22.46
N GLU A 198 7.67 -10.11 22.13
CA GLU A 198 7.11 -11.45 21.93
C GLU A 198 6.56 -12.07 23.24
N PRO A 199 7.28 -12.07 24.37
CA PRO A 199 6.73 -12.52 25.67
C PRO A 199 5.51 -11.72 26.10
N GLN A 200 5.49 -10.38 25.91
CA GLN A 200 4.36 -9.54 26.25
C GLN A 200 3.14 -9.85 25.37
N LEU A 201 3.34 -10.05 24.07
CA LEU A 201 2.29 -10.48 23.16
C LEU A 201 1.69 -11.82 23.59
N ASP A 202 2.56 -12.81 23.89
CA ASP A 202 2.12 -14.13 24.36
C ASP A 202 1.34 -14.02 25.67
N MET A 203 1.80 -13.21 26.63
CA MET A 203 1.11 -12.97 27.89
C MET A 203 -0.27 -12.31 27.67
N PHE A 204 -0.33 -11.26 26.84
CA PHE A 204 -1.58 -10.55 26.51
C PHE A 204 -2.60 -11.48 25.85
N LEU A 205 -2.18 -12.25 24.84
CA LEU A 205 -3.05 -13.19 24.15
C LEU A 205 -3.51 -14.34 25.04
N ASN A 206 -2.65 -14.82 25.95
CA ASN A 206 -3.00 -15.84 26.95
C ASN A 206 -4.00 -15.28 27.97
N GLN A 207 -3.87 -14.02 28.39
CA GLN A 207 -4.83 -13.36 29.29
C GLN A 207 -6.21 -13.24 28.61
N ILE A 208 -6.26 -12.81 27.34
CA ILE A 208 -7.51 -12.78 26.57
C ILE A 208 -8.09 -14.18 26.49
N SER A 209 -7.29 -15.18 26.10
CA SER A 209 -7.74 -16.58 26.00
C SER A 209 -8.31 -17.11 27.32
N GLY A 210 -7.69 -16.76 28.45
CA GLY A 210 -8.15 -17.13 29.79
C GLY A 210 -9.46 -16.47 30.21
N ALA A 211 -9.76 -15.28 29.69
CA ALA A 211 -11.00 -14.54 29.98
C ALA A 211 -12.21 -15.01 29.13
N ILE A 212 -11.95 -15.82 28.08
CA ILE A 212 -13.00 -16.30 27.16
C ILE A 212 -13.75 -17.46 27.82
N PRO A 213 -15.11 -17.43 27.85
CA PRO A 213 -15.91 -18.58 28.28
C PRO A 213 -15.59 -19.84 27.49
N ASP A 214 -15.61 -21.01 28.14
CA ASP A 214 -15.23 -22.28 27.51
C ASP A 214 -15.99 -22.59 26.22
N ALA A 215 -17.29 -22.22 26.16
CA ALA A 215 -18.14 -22.39 24.99
C ALA A 215 -17.66 -21.57 23.76
N GLN A 216 -16.89 -20.49 23.96
CA GLN A 216 -16.39 -19.63 22.88
C GLN A 216 -14.88 -19.81 22.66
N ARG A 217 -14.18 -20.45 23.61
CA ARG A 217 -12.70 -20.58 23.58
C ARG A 217 -12.21 -21.26 22.32
N THR A 218 -12.87 -22.35 21.91
CA THR A 218 -12.54 -23.11 20.71
C THR A 218 -12.62 -22.30 19.41
N GLN A 219 -13.45 -21.26 19.35
CA GLN A 219 -13.62 -20.41 18.16
C GLN A 219 -12.64 -19.22 18.15
N ILE A 220 -12.30 -18.69 19.32
CA ILE A 220 -11.52 -17.47 19.44
C ILE A 220 -10.01 -17.75 19.54
N VAL A 221 -9.60 -18.85 20.19
CA VAL A 221 -8.17 -19.20 20.34
C VAL A 221 -7.41 -19.25 19.02
N PRO A 222 -7.93 -19.84 17.94
CA PRO A 222 -7.21 -19.86 16.68
C PRO A 222 -7.04 -18.49 16.02
N VAL A 223 -7.98 -17.56 16.26
CA VAL A 223 -7.85 -16.16 15.84
C VAL A 223 -6.74 -15.48 16.65
N LEU A 224 -6.64 -15.76 17.96
CA LEU A 224 -5.55 -15.26 18.78
C LEU A 224 -4.20 -15.85 18.36
N ASP A 225 -4.16 -17.12 17.98
CA ASP A 225 -2.94 -17.77 17.46
C ASP A 225 -2.48 -17.14 16.13
N MET A 226 -3.41 -16.76 15.26
CA MET A 226 -3.09 -15.98 14.06
C MET A 226 -2.43 -14.64 14.42
N TYR A 227 -3.01 -13.87 15.36
CA TYR A 227 -2.40 -12.62 15.82
C TYR A 227 -1.02 -12.84 16.46
N ARG A 228 -0.82 -13.96 17.16
CA ARG A 228 0.49 -14.36 17.71
C ARG A 228 1.51 -14.57 16.59
N VAL A 229 1.16 -15.30 15.54
CA VAL A 229 2.05 -15.53 14.39
C VAL A 229 2.37 -14.23 13.67
N LEU A 230 1.36 -13.38 13.39
CA LEU A 230 1.55 -12.07 12.77
C LEU A 230 2.43 -11.15 13.61
N GLY A 231 2.20 -11.08 14.92
CA GLY A 231 2.98 -10.25 15.83
C GLY A 231 4.45 -10.70 15.91
N LYS A 232 4.72 -12.00 16.04
CA LYS A 232 6.09 -12.54 16.02
C LYS A 232 6.78 -12.31 14.67
N SER A 233 6.05 -12.45 13.58
CA SER A 233 6.57 -12.14 12.23
C SER A 233 6.90 -10.66 12.07
N ALA A 234 6.08 -9.76 12.63
CA ALA A 234 6.35 -8.32 12.62
C ALA A 234 7.60 -7.96 13.44
N VAL A 235 7.77 -8.53 14.64
CA VAL A 235 8.98 -8.34 15.45
C VAL A 235 10.22 -8.87 14.72
N GLN A 236 10.13 -10.04 14.11
CA GLN A 236 11.22 -10.60 13.31
C GLN A 236 11.53 -9.71 12.10
N GLY A 237 10.50 -9.25 11.37
CA GLY A 237 10.67 -8.33 10.27
C GLY A 237 11.34 -7.02 10.67
N ALA A 238 11.01 -6.47 11.83
CA ALA A 238 11.66 -5.27 12.37
C ALA A 238 13.15 -5.50 12.66
N ARG A 239 13.50 -6.66 13.24
CA ARG A 239 14.91 -7.04 13.51
C ARG A 239 15.71 -7.26 12.22
N ASP A 240 15.07 -7.82 11.20
CA ASP A 240 15.69 -8.11 9.91
C ASP A 240 15.84 -6.84 9.04
N SER A 241 15.19 -5.74 9.40
CA SER A 241 15.11 -4.54 8.58
C SER A 241 16.29 -3.59 8.80
N ASN A 242 16.83 -3.07 7.69
CA ASN A 242 17.88 -2.06 7.69
C ASN A 242 17.31 -0.64 7.73
N SER A 243 16.37 -0.35 6.83
CA SER A 243 15.81 0.98 6.68
C SER A 243 14.42 0.96 6.06
N LEU A 244 13.69 2.03 6.28
CA LEU A 244 12.42 2.33 5.62
C LEU A 244 12.49 3.74 5.04
N THR A 245 12.26 3.86 3.74
CA THR A 245 12.13 5.14 3.03
C THR A 245 10.67 5.35 2.68
N LEU A 246 10.09 6.46 3.13
CA LEU A 246 8.72 6.87 2.84
C LEU A 246 8.77 8.16 2.05
N THR A 247 8.01 8.26 0.97
CA THR A 247 8.02 9.45 0.12
C THR A 247 6.65 9.85 -0.35
N VAL A 248 6.47 11.15 -0.54
CA VAL A 248 5.28 11.74 -1.15
C VAL A 248 5.72 12.70 -2.25
N SER A 249 5.11 12.56 -3.42
CA SER A 249 5.31 13.49 -4.54
C SER A 249 3.97 14.06 -4.98
N PHE A 250 3.95 15.35 -5.25
CA PHE A 250 2.78 16.09 -5.70
C PHE A 250 2.95 16.50 -7.16
N SER A 251 1.88 16.35 -7.93
CA SER A 251 1.75 16.93 -9.26
C SER A 251 0.30 17.39 -9.45
N LYS A 252 0.04 18.25 -10.42
CA LYS A 252 -1.35 18.66 -10.76
C LYS A 252 -2.26 17.47 -11.10
N ASP A 253 -1.69 16.33 -11.53
CA ASP A 253 -2.43 15.18 -12.03
C ASP A 253 -2.59 14.06 -11.00
N ALA A 254 -1.72 14.02 -9.96
CA ALA A 254 -1.77 12.96 -8.94
C ALA A 254 -0.94 13.27 -7.69
N ILE A 255 -1.32 12.64 -6.58
CA ILE A 255 -0.45 12.43 -5.41
C ILE A 255 0.08 11.00 -5.48
N ARG A 256 1.41 10.85 -5.29
CA ARG A 256 2.08 9.55 -5.24
C ARG A 256 2.74 9.35 -3.88
N PHE A 257 2.43 8.24 -3.25
CA PHE A 257 3.15 7.71 -2.10
C PHE A 257 4.01 6.55 -2.57
N GLU A 258 5.24 6.49 -2.11
CA GLU A 258 6.12 5.39 -2.41
C GLU A 258 6.99 5.05 -1.21
N ASP A 259 6.94 3.78 -0.79
CA ASP A 259 7.61 3.28 0.39
C ASP A 259 8.54 2.14 -0.02
N ARG A 260 9.71 2.08 0.59
CA ARG A 260 10.69 1.02 0.36
C ARG A 260 11.30 0.57 1.68
N LEU A 261 10.99 -0.66 2.05
CA LEU A 261 11.58 -1.35 3.19
C LEU A 261 12.79 -2.15 2.70
N GLN A 262 13.97 -1.86 3.23
CA GLN A 262 15.18 -2.63 2.98
C GLN A 262 15.46 -3.58 4.16
N VAL A 263 15.80 -4.82 3.86
CA VAL A 263 16.12 -5.85 4.85
C VAL A 263 17.57 -6.31 4.70
N ALA A 264 18.14 -6.85 5.77
CA ALA A 264 19.49 -7.39 5.76
C ALA A 264 19.56 -8.71 4.98
N GLU A 265 20.61 -8.87 4.20
CA GLU A 265 20.87 -10.10 3.45
C GLU A 265 20.95 -11.33 4.35
N GLY A 266 20.53 -12.48 3.83
CA GLY A 266 20.60 -13.77 4.53
C GLY A 266 19.56 -13.97 5.64
N THR A 267 18.80 -12.93 6.01
CA THR A 267 17.73 -13.01 7.02
C THR A 267 16.53 -13.84 6.54
N LYS A 268 15.65 -14.20 7.47
CA LYS A 268 14.40 -14.90 7.13
C LYS A 268 13.52 -14.05 6.24
N THR A 269 13.42 -12.76 6.53
CA THR A 269 12.63 -11.81 5.74
C THR A 269 13.19 -11.64 4.33
N ALA A 270 14.52 -11.54 4.17
CA ALA A 270 15.14 -11.49 2.84
C ALA A 270 14.86 -12.76 2.01
N LYS A 271 14.98 -13.94 2.63
CA LYS A 271 14.65 -15.21 1.96
C LYS A 271 13.19 -15.29 1.53
N PHE A 272 12.28 -14.82 2.38
CA PHE A 272 10.86 -14.73 2.05
C PHE A 272 10.61 -13.79 0.86
N LEU A 273 11.18 -12.59 0.87
CA LEU A 273 11.03 -11.61 -0.21
C LEU A 273 11.62 -12.13 -1.54
N ALA A 274 12.81 -12.73 -1.49
CA ALA A 274 13.47 -13.31 -2.66
C ALA A 274 12.71 -14.49 -3.28
N ALA A 275 11.92 -15.21 -2.48
CA ALA A 275 11.09 -16.31 -2.96
C ALA A 275 9.81 -15.84 -3.68
N GLN A 276 9.41 -14.55 -3.51
CA GLN A 276 8.19 -14.05 -4.11
C GLN A 276 8.39 -13.77 -5.62
N PRO A 277 7.67 -14.48 -6.52
CA PRO A 277 7.79 -14.23 -7.96
C PRO A 277 7.05 -12.93 -8.31
N THR A 278 7.67 -12.09 -9.15
CA THR A 278 7.02 -10.91 -9.74
C THR A 278 6.52 -11.17 -11.16
N SER A 279 5.60 -10.34 -11.66
CA SER A 279 5.01 -10.43 -13.00
C SER A 279 4.56 -9.05 -13.48
N ASP A 280 4.33 -8.93 -14.77
CA ASP A 280 3.65 -7.78 -15.38
C ASP A 280 2.13 -7.76 -15.09
N LEU A 281 1.61 -8.84 -14.50
CA LEU A 281 0.20 -9.03 -14.17
C LEU A 281 -0.72 -8.85 -15.39
N SER A 282 -0.32 -9.49 -16.49
CA SER A 282 -0.97 -9.35 -17.80
C SER A 282 -2.43 -9.85 -17.84
N LEU A 283 -2.80 -10.82 -16.99
CA LEU A 283 -4.19 -11.27 -16.86
C LEU A 283 -5.13 -10.14 -16.49
N MET A 284 -4.69 -9.21 -15.66
CA MET A 284 -5.50 -8.07 -15.25
C MET A 284 -5.97 -7.23 -16.45
N SER A 285 -5.14 -7.10 -17.50
CA SER A 285 -5.47 -6.33 -18.70
C SER A 285 -6.55 -6.98 -19.57
N ARG A 286 -6.81 -8.27 -19.37
CA ARG A 286 -7.75 -9.10 -20.15
C ARG A 286 -9.12 -9.25 -19.50
N LEU A 287 -9.34 -8.67 -18.31
CA LEU A 287 -10.62 -8.70 -17.62
C LEU A 287 -11.67 -7.81 -18.31
N PRO A 288 -12.98 -8.05 -18.10
CA PRO A 288 -14.04 -7.18 -18.61
C PRO A 288 -13.80 -5.71 -18.24
N ALA A 289 -14.04 -4.79 -19.18
CA ALA A 289 -13.85 -3.36 -18.99
C ALA A 289 -14.96 -2.73 -18.10
N GLY A 290 -14.69 -1.53 -17.53
CA GLY A 290 -15.68 -0.71 -16.82
C GLY A 290 -16.06 -1.22 -15.44
N LYS A 291 -15.30 -2.12 -14.84
CA LYS A 291 -15.52 -2.53 -13.45
C LYS A 291 -14.82 -1.58 -12.49
N PRO A 292 -15.42 -1.25 -11.33
CA PRO A 292 -14.85 -0.26 -10.42
C PRO A 292 -13.63 -0.76 -9.62
N ILE A 293 -13.44 -2.07 -9.45
CA ILE A 293 -12.24 -2.62 -8.82
C ILE A 293 -11.63 -3.68 -9.73
N TYR A 294 -10.31 -3.64 -9.84
CA TYR A 294 -9.49 -4.69 -10.42
C TYR A 294 -8.33 -5.02 -9.52
N PHE A 295 -7.91 -6.28 -9.55
CA PHE A 295 -6.67 -6.72 -8.93
C PHE A 295 -5.94 -7.72 -9.82
N GLY A 296 -4.62 -7.74 -9.69
CA GLY A 296 -3.75 -8.78 -10.23
C GLY A 296 -2.76 -9.20 -9.15
N MET A 297 -2.42 -10.48 -9.12
CA MET A 297 -1.54 -11.03 -8.11
C MET A 297 -0.69 -12.17 -8.67
N LYS A 298 0.59 -12.18 -8.29
CA LYS A 298 1.50 -13.32 -8.40
C LYS A 298 2.29 -13.45 -7.11
N ALA A 299 2.18 -14.59 -6.44
CA ALA A 299 2.81 -14.83 -5.15
C ALA A 299 3.22 -16.30 -5.02
N ASP A 300 4.09 -16.60 -4.07
CA ASP A 300 4.32 -17.97 -3.62
C ASP A 300 3.08 -18.50 -2.90
N MET A 301 2.23 -19.18 -3.65
CA MET A 301 0.97 -19.71 -3.13
C MET A 301 1.16 -20.85 -2.13
N ALA A 302 2.29 -21.57 -2.16
CA ALA A 302 2.55 -22.62 -1.17
C ALA A 302 2.64 -22.03 0.24
N GLY A 303 3.38 -20.92 0.40
CA GLY A 303 3.42 -20.17 1.66
C GLY A 303 2.07 -19.58 2.07
N MET A 304 1.27 -19.09 1.10
CA MET A 304 -0.07 -18.58 1.37
C MET A 304 -1.06 -19.69 1.78
N VAL A 305 -0.96 -20.87 1.19
CA VAL A 305 -1.76 -22.04 1.60
C VAL A 305 -1.46 -22.41 3.03
N ASP A 306 -0.18 -22.42 3.44
CA ASP A 306 0.22 -22.72 4.82
C ASP A 306 -0.35 -21.71 5.82
N TRP A 307 -0.31 -20.43 5.48
CA TRP A 307 -0.92 -19.38 6.28
C TRP A 307 -2.44 -19.52 6.36
N SER A 308 -3.10 -19.77 5.23
CA SER A 308 -4.55 -20.01 5.10
C SER A 308 -4.99 -21.24 5.92
N MET A 309 -4.20 -22.32 5.93
CA MET A 309 -4.47 -23.51 6.74
C MET A 309 -4.58 -23.19 8.22
N ASN A 310 -3.63 -22.42 8.75
CA ASN A 310 -3.64 -22.05 10.17
C ASN A 310 -4.86 -21.20 10.53
N MET A 311 -5.29 -20.32 9.62
CA MET A 311 -6.47 -19.48 9.80
C MET A 311 -7.78 -20.28 9.75
N THR A 312 -7.90 -21.21 8.78
CA THR A 312 -9.13 -21.97 8.58
C THR A 312 -9.34 -23.06 9.64
N LYS A 313 -8.26 -23.62 10.20
CA LYS A 313 -8.37 -24.53 11.36
C LYS A 313 -9.16 -23.90 12.50
N GLY A 314 -8.98 -22.60 12.71
CA GLY A 314 -9.73 -21.84 13.69
C GLY A 314 -11.22 -21.66 13.36
N MET A 315 -11.59 -21.62 12.09
CA MET A 315 -12.97 -21.47 11.68
C MET A 315 -13.74 -22.82 11.68
N MET A 316 -13.03 -23.95 11.64
CA MET A 316 -13.59 -25.30 11.60
C MET A 316 -13.77 -25.94 12.98
N VAL A 317 -13.92 -25.14 14.02
CA VAL A 317 -14.00 -25.66 15.40
C VAL A 317 -15.21 -26.56 15.61
N SER A 318 -16.35 -26.24 15.00
CA SER A 318 -17.57 -27.05 15.05
C SER A 318 -17.55 -28.25 14.09
N ALA A 319 -16.53 -28.35 13.23
CA ALA A 319 -16.39 -29.46 12.29
C ALA A 319 -15.96 -30.76 13.00
N SER A 320 -16.44 -31.90 12.52
CA SER A 320 -15.99 -33.22 12.97
C SER A 320 -14.48 -33.42 12.67
N GLU A 321 -13.83 -34.31 13.41
CA GLU A 321 -12.42 -34.66 13.14
C GLU A 321 -12.23 -35.21 11.72
N GLU A 322 -13.22 -35.89 11.18
CA GLU A 322 -13.22 -36.35 9.79
C GLU A 322 -13.22 -35.19 8.82
N GLN A 323 -14.08 -34.17 9.02
CA GLN A 323 -14.12 -32.97 8.19
C GLN A 323 -12.80 -32.19 8.25
N LYS A 324 -12.21 -32.03 9.44
CA LYS A 324 -10.89 -31.40 9.62
C LYS A 324 -9.81 -32.16 8.86
N SER A 325 -9.81 -33.49 8.97
CA SER A 325 -8.83 -34.35 8.27
C SER A 325 -8.97 -34.25 6.74
N GLN A 326 -10.21 -34.26 6.23
CA GLN A 326 -10.49 -34.09 4.78
C GLN A 326 -10.06 -32.72 4.28
N PHE A 327 -10.29 -31.67 5.06
CA PHE A 327 -9.88 -30.32 4.74
C PHE A 327 -8.35 -30.17 4.73
N ASP A 328 -7.66 -30.68 5.76
CA ASP A 328 -6.19 -30.69 5.83
C ASP A 328 -5.56 -31.48 4.65
N ALA A 329 -6.17 -32.60 4.26
CA ALA A 329 -5.74 -33.36 3.09
C ALA A 329 -5.86 -32.55 1.81
N ALA A 330 -7.01 -31.89 1.60
CA ALA A 330 -7.26 -31.06 0.43
C ALA A 330 -6.29 -29.87 0.34
N LEU A 331 -6.01 -29.19 1.46
CA LEU A 331 -5.03 -28.10 1.51
C LEU A 331 -3.61 -28.59 1.24
N LYS A 332 -3.23 -29.76 1.76
CA LYS A 332 -1.93 -30.36 1.45
C LYS A 332 -1.75 -30.65 -0.04
N GLU A 333 -2.83 -31.06 -0.70
CA GLU A 333 -2.83 -31.28 -2.15
C GLU A 333 -2.75 -29.96 -2.94
N MET A 334 -3.36 -28.87 -2.46
CA MET A 334 -3.24 -27.55 -3.08
C MET A 334 -1.80 -27.06 -3.19
N ARG A 335 -0.90 -27.43 -2.27
CA ARG A 335 0.54 -27.11 -2.34
C ARG A 335 1.21 -27.71 -3.58
N GLY A 336 0.70 -28.82 -4.09
CA GLY A 336 1.22 -29.48 -5.29
C GLY A 336 0.80 -28.83 -6.61
N LEU A 337 -0.10 -27.85 -6.58
CA LEU A 337 -0.54 -27.13 -7.77
C LEU A 337 0.46 -26.05 -8.17
N LYS A 338 0.62 -25.84 -9.47
CA LYS A 338 1.41 -24.73 -9.99
C LYS A 338 0.50 -23.52 -10.15
N TRP A 339 0.82 -22.49 -9.43
CA TRP A 339 0.16 -21.19 -9.48
C TRP A 339 1.05 -20.22 -10.25
N ASN A 340 0.52 -19.58 -11.29
CA ASN A 340 1.26 -18.59 -12.05
C ASN A 340 0.77 -17.18 -11.73
N GLU A 341 -0.39 -16.80 -12.24
CA GLU A 341 -0.97 -15.48 -12.05
C GLU A 341 -2.46 -15.61 -11.72
N MET A 342 -2.96 -14.69 -10.92
CA MET A 342 -4.38 -14.54 -10.66
C MET A 342 -4.78 -13.08 -10.87
N ALA A 343 -5.95 -12.85 -11.46
CA ALA A 343 -6.54 -11.53 -11.60
C ALA A 343 -8.04 -11.59 -11.38
N GLY A 344 -8.64 -10.48 -10.99
CA GLY A 344 -10.07 -10.41 -10.80
C GLY A 344 -10.59 -8.98 -10.78
N TYR A 345 -11.91 -8.89 -10.70
CA TYR A 345 -12.63 -7.64 -10.57
C TYR A 345 -13.79 -7.78 -9.59
N PHE A 346 -14.26 -6.64 -9.11
CA PHE A 346 -15.43 -6.52 -8.26
C PHE A 346 -16.26 -5.32 -8.71
N SER A 347 -17.61 -5.45 -8.62
CA SER A 347 -18.55 -4.34 -8.83
C SER A 347 -19.81 -4.52 -7.98
N LEU A 348 -20.53 -3.43 -7.76
CA LEU A 348 -21.84 -3.39 -7.15
C LEU A 348 -22.87 -3.00 -8.20
N ASP A 349 -23.81 -3.90 -8.50
CA ASP A 349 -24.97 -3.64 -9.32
C ASP A 349 -26.16 -3.22 -8.43
N ALA A 350 -26.33 -1.91 -8.26
CA ALA A 350 -27.40 -1.39 -7.41
C ALA A 350 -28.81 -1.55 -8.00
N THR A 351 -28.97 -2.07 -9.21
CA THR A 351 -30.27 -2.17 -9.88
C THR A 351 -30.98 -3.48 -9.59
N ASN A 352 -30.25 -4.54 -9.22
CA ASN A 352 -30.77 -5.89 -9.03
C ASN A 352 -30.52 -6.41 -7.61
N PRO A 353 -31.39 -7.28 -7.08
CA PRO A 353 -31.08 -8.07 -5.89
C PRO A 353 -29.80 -8.90 -6.10
N GLY A 354 -29.05 -9.10 -5.03
CA GLY A 354 -27.73 -9.72 -5.14
C GLY A 354 -26.76 -8.78 -5.87
N ALA A 355 -26.53 -7.59 -5.31
CA ALA A 355 -25.78 -6.51 -5.94
C ALA A 355 -24.31 -6.85 -6.22
N ILE A 356 -23.72 -7.79 -5.52
CA ILE A 356 -22.31 -8.18 -5.71
C ILE A 356 -22.13 -8.87 -7.05
N ARG A 357 -21.15 -8.38 -7.82
CA ARG A 357 -20.64 -9.00 -9.03
C ARG A 357 -19.14 -9.06 -8.93
N ALA A 358 -18.57 -10.24 -8.98
CA ALA A 358 -17.12 -10.40 -9.01
C ALA A 358 -16.74 -11.51 -9.99
N GLY A 359 -15.56 -11.39 -10.56
CA GLY A 359 -14.98 -12.43 -11.40
C GLY A 359 -13.49 -12.55 -11.15
N THR A 360 -12.99 -13.79 -11.16
CA THR A 360 -11.57 -14.09 -11.04
C THR A 360 -11.14 -15.07 -12.11
N VAL A 361 -9.91 -14.92 -12.56
CA VAL A 361 -9.19 -15.86 -13.40
C VAL A 361 -7.88 -16.22 -12.73
N GLY A 362 -7.59 -17.51 -12.62
CA GLY A 362 -6.34 -18.03 -12.08
C GLY A 362 -5.67 -19.00 -13.04
N GLU A 363 -4.41 -18.77 -13.39
CA GLU A 363 -3.58 -19.74 -14.10
C GLU A 363 -3.03 -20.75 -13.09
N ILE A 364 -3.81 -21.82 -12.87
CA ILE A 364 -3.52 -22.85 -11.87
C ILE A 364 -3.56 -24.21 -12.57
N THR A 365 -2.53 -25.02 -12.40
CA THR A 365 -2.43 -26.31 -13.08
C THR A 365 -1.92 -27.43 -12.15
N PRO A 366 -2.40 -28.67 -12.34
CA PRO A 366 -3.44 -29.09 -13.29
C PRO A 366 -4.86 -28.74 -12.78
N THR A 367 -5.69 -28.13 -13.63
CA THR A 367 -7.04 -27.66 -13.27
C THR A 367 -7.99 -28.79 -12.87
N LYS A 368 -7.85 -29.98 -13.49
CA LYS A 368 -8.63 -31.15 -13.10
C LYS A 368 -8.40 -31.51 -11.62
N ARG A 369 -7.15 -31.47 -11.18
CA ARG A 369 -6.81 -31.73 -9.77
C ARG A 369 -7.37 -30.65 -8.85
N LEU A 370 -7.30 -29.39 -9.26
CA LEU A 370 -7.90 -28.28 -8.53
C LEU A 370 -9.41 -28.48 -8.36
N ARG A 371 -10.14 -28.92 -9.41
CA ARG A 371 -11.57 -29.23 -9.34
C ARG A 371 -11.86 -30.31 -8.29
N GLU A 372 -11.10 -31.40 -8.30
CA GLU A 372 -11.24 -32.50 -7.32
C GLU A 372 -11.01 -31.99 -5.88
N ILE A 373 -9.94 -31.21 -5.67
CA ILE A 373 -9.62 -30.61 -4.37
C ILE A 373 -10.76 -29.69 -3.91
N SER A 374 -11.22 -28.80 -4.79
CA SER A 374 -12.32 -27.87 -4.50
C SER A 374 -13.62 -28.61 -4.12
N HIS A 375 -13.97 -29.67 -4.85
CA HIS A 375 -15.12 -30.50 -4.52
C HIS A 375 -14.99 -31.16 -3.13
N ASN A 376 -13.80 -31.67 -2.80
CA ASN A 376 -13.56 -32.29 -1.50
C ASN A 376 -13.63 -31.26 -0.37
N MET A 377 -13.08 -30.05 -0.57
CA MET A 377 -13.18 -28.96 0.41
C MET A 377 -14.63 -28.53 0.64
N ILE A 378 -15.43 -28.38 -0.43
CA ILE A 378 -16.84 -28.00 -0.32
C ILE A 378 -17.63 -29.10 0.43
N LYS A 379 -17.36 -30.36 0.15
CA LYS A 379 -18.01 -31.46 0.87
C LYS A 379 -17.67 -31.46 2.36
N ALA A 380 -16.40 -31.21 2.69
CA ALA A 380 -15.94 -31.10 4.08
C ALA A 380 -16.56 -29.88 4.81
N MET A 381 -16.83 -28.79 4.08
CA MET A 381 -17.40 -27.53 4.60
C MET A 381 -18.89 -27.37 4.27
N LYS A 382 -19.64 -28.46 4.01
CA LYS A 382 -21.05 -28.41 3.60
C LYS A 382 -21.90 -27.59 4.57
N GLU A 383 -21.63 -27.68 5.84
CA GLU A 383 -22.29 -26.91 6.89
C GLU A 383 -21.25 -26.36 7.87
N ILE A 384 -21.27 -25.06 8.09
CA ILE A 384 -20.44 -24.37 9.06
C ILE A 384 -21.36 -23.62 10.01
N GLN A 385 -21.19 -23.86 11.31
CA GLN A 385 -21.88 -23.12 12.35
C GLN A 385 -20.88 -22.26 13.12
N SER A 386 -21.20 -20.99 13.26
CA SER A 386 -20.42 -20.02 14.02
C SER A 386 -21.33 -19.23 14.97
N ILE A 387 -20.74 -18.36 15.80
CA ILE A 387 -21.55 -17.51 16.69
C ILE A 387 -22.42 -16.59 15.83
N GLY A 388 -23.73 -16.71 15.99
CA GLY A 388 -24.69 -15.82 15.34
C GLY A 388 -25.03 -16.16 13.88
N PHE A 389 -24.39 -17.15 13.25
CA PHE A 389 -24.80 -17.57 11.91
C PHE A 389 -24.53 -19.06 11.61
N LYS A 390 -25.33 -19.61 10.73
CA LYS A 390 -25.14 -20.92 10.11
C LYS A 390 -24.96 -20.71 8.61
N GLN A 391 -23.93 -21.35 8.02
CA GLN A 391 -23.72 -21.38 6.57
C GLN A 391 -23.88 -22.77 6.02
N THR A 392 -24.70 -22.91 4.98
CA THR A 392 -24.84 -24.13 4.21
C THR A 392 -24.31 -23.93 2.81
N THR A 393 -23.48 -24.86 2.35
CA THR A 393 -22.88 -24.82 1.00
C THR A 393 -23.35 -26.01 0.18
N LYS A 394 -23.94 -25.74 -0.98
CA LYS A 394 -24.40 -26.75 -1.96
C LYS A 394 -23.51 -26.70 -3.19
N LEU A 395 -23.01 -27.84 -3.63
CA LEU A 395 -22.28 -28.03 -4.88
C LEU A 395 -23.13 -28.78 -5.89
N GLU A 396 -23.25 -28.23 -7.09
CA GLU A 396 -23.87 -28.87 -8.26
C GLU A 396 -22.78 -28.98 -9.36
N PRO A 397 -22.12 -30.16 -9.48
CA PRO A 397 -21.11 -30.37 -10.51
C PRO A 397 -21.74 -30.37 -11.90
N ALA A 398 -21.05 -29.76 -12.88
CA ALA A 398 -21.51 -29.71 -14.28
C ALA A 398 -22.94 -29.17 -14.44
N ALA A 399 -23.33 -28.21 -13.60
CA ALA A 399 -24.68 -27.63 -13.63
C ALA A 399 -24.98 -26.89 -14.94
N GLU A 400 -23.95 -26.36 -15.60
CA GLU A 400 -24.05 -25.60 -16.85
C GLU A 400 -22.90 -25.97 -17.80
N LYS A 401 -22.97 -25.48 -19.05
CA LYS A 401 -21.89 -25.60 -20.04
C LYS A 401 -21.74 -24.29 -20.80
N ILE A 402 -20.48 -23.85 -20.98
CA ILE A 402 -20.09 -22.72 -21.86
C ILE A 402 -19.03 -23.24 -22.82
N ASP A 403 -19.24 -23.07 -24.13
CA ASP A 403 -18.32 -23.53 -25.19
C ASP A 403 -17.89 -25.01 -25.03
N GLY A 404 -18.81 -25.87 -24.56
CA GLY A 404 -18.56 -27.27 -24.31
C GLY A 404 -17.82 -27.62 -23.02
N VAL A 405 -17.36 -26.64 -22.25
CA VAL A 405 -16.69 -26.83 -20.96
C VAL A 405 -17.74 -26.81 -19.83
N GLU A 406 -17.63 -27.79 -18.93
CA GLU A 406 -18.50 -27.89 -17.76
C GLU A 406 -18.27 -26.77 -16.77
N VAL A 407 -19.38 -26.29 -16.16
CA VAL A 407 -19.39 -25.25 -15.12
C VAL A 407 -20.03 -25.83 -13.86
N ASP A 408 -19.33 -25.75 -12.76
CA ASP A 408 -19.84 -26.11 -11.45
C ASP A 408 -20.57 -24.93 -10.81
N ARG A 409 -21.73 -25.20 -10.17
CA ARG A 409 -22.44 -24.18 -9.38
C ARG A 409 -22.27 -24.49 -7.90
N ILE A 410 -21.89 -23.44 -7.15
CA ILE A 410 -21.77 -23.48 -5.69
C ILE A 410 -22.71 -22.42 -5.13
N THR A 411 -23.64 -22.83 -4.28
CA THR A 411 -24.58 -21.93 -3.60
C THR A 411 -24.26 -21.90 -2.12
N MET A 412 -24.03 -20.72 -1.57
CA MET A 412 -23.75 -20.50 -0.15
C MET A 412 -24.91 -19.72 0.47
N GLN A 413 -25.65 -20.36 1.34
CA GLN A 413 -26.75 -19.77 2.11
C GLN A 413 -26.29 -19.50 3.54
N GLN A 414 -26.65 -18.34 4.07
CA GLN A 414 -26.33 -17.94 5.44
C GLN A 414 -27.62 -17.63 6.19
N GLU A 415 -27.80 -18.26 7.32
CA GLU A 415 -28.88 -18.01 8.27
C GLU A 415 -28.30 -17.31 9.49
N PHE A 416 -28.83 -16.14 9.84
CA PHE A 416 -28.40 -15.39 11.01
C PHE A 416 -29.36 -15.63 12.16
N ASP A 417 -28.81 -15.56 13.37
CA ASP A 417 -29.62 -15.60 14.59
C ASP A 417 -30.50 -14.33 14.65
N GLU A 418 -31.82 -14.51 14.53
CA GLU A 418 -32.80 -13.42 14.54
C GLU A 418 -32.76 -12.61 15.86
N SER A 419 -32.29 -13.20 16.95
CA SER A 419 -32.13 -12.50 18.22
C SER A 419 -31.07 -11.41 18.17
N LEU A 420 -30.11 -11.49 17.23
CA LEU A 420 -29.06 -10.52 17.00
C LEU A 420 -29.42 -9.46 15.93
N ASP A 421 -30.56 -9.63 15.24
CA ASP A 421 -31.05 -8.70 14.21
C ASP A 421 -32.55 -8.39 14.38
N PRO A 422 -32.98 -7.84 15.53
CA PRO A 422 -34.39 -7.62 15.83
C PRO A 422 -35.11 -6.67 14.87
N GLN A 423 -34.36 -5.86 14.12
CA GLN A 423 -34.91 -4.96 13.10
C GLN A 423 -34.83 -5.54 11.68
N GLY A 424 -34.22 -6.71 11.50
CA GLY A 424 -34.03 -7.36 10.20
C GLY A 424 -33.09 -6.59 9.23
N ILE A 425 -32.28 -5.67 9.73
CA ILE A 425 -31.39 -4.83 8.91
C ILE A 425 -30.29 -5.67 8.27
N GLN A 426 -29.68 -6.58 9.04
CA GLN A 426 -28.62 -7.46 8.53
C GLN A 426 -29.18 -8.41 7.46
N LYS A 427 -30.38 -8.96 7.67
CA LYS A 427 -31.07 -9.83 6.70
C LYS A 427 -31.37 -9.07 5.40
N LYS A 428 -31.87 -7.82 5.49
CA LYS A 428 -32.12 -6.96 4.32
C LYS A 428 -30.84 -6.66 3.56
N LEU A 429 -29.80 -6.23 4.27
CA LEU A 429 -28.51 -5.90 3.66
C LEU A 429 -27.86 -7.12 2.99
N ARG A 430 -27.92 -8.30 3.65
CA ARG A 430 -27.45 -9.55 3.06
C ARG A 430 -28.20 -9.88 1.77
N ASN A 431 -29.52 -9.81 1.80
CA ASN A 431 -30.35 -10.12 0.61
C ASN A 431 -30.08 -9.13 -0.52
N ALA A 432 -29.89 -7.85 -0.19
CA ALA A 432 -29.50 -6.84 -1.16
C ALA A 432 -28.15 -7.13 -1.81
N LEU A 433 -27.16 -7.58 -1.03
CA LEU A 433 -25.80 -7.86 -1.49
C LEU A 433 -25.69 -9.22 -2.19
N LEU A 434 -26.25 -10.29 -1.61
CA LEU A 434 -26.02 -11.68 -2.04
C LEU A 434 -27.22 -12.30 -2.78
N GLY A 435 -28.40 -11.68 -2.69
CA GLY A 435 -29.67 -12.26 -3.16
C GLY A 435 -30.37 -13.10 -2.09
N GLU A 436 -31.66 -13.38 -2.29
CA GLU A 436 -32.48 -14.17 -1.36
C GLU A 436 -32.03 -15.63 -1.29
N GLU A 437 -31.60 -16.18 -2.42
CA GLU A 437 -31.08 -17.56 -2.52
C GLU A 437 -29.68 -17.75 -1.96
N GLY A 438 -29.05 -16.65 -1.48
CA GLY A 438 -27.67 -16.62 -1.06
C GLY A 438 -26.66 -16.33 -2.18
N MET A 439 -25.38 -16.42 -1.87
CA MET A 439 -24.33 -16.14 -2.83
C MET A 439 -24.14 -17.32 -3.77
N GLN A 440 -24.33 -17.07 -5.07
CA GLN A 440 -24.05 -18.04 -6.12
C GLN A 440 -22.67 -17.81 -6.70
N GLN A 441 -21.91 -18.89 -6.81
CA GLN A 441 -20.60 -18.93 -7.47
C GLN A 441 -20.67 -19.92 -8.63
N LEU A 442 -20.18 -19.53 -9.79
CA LEU A 442 -19.95 -20.41 -10.94
C LEU A 442 -18.46 -20.60 -11.15
N VAL A 443 -18.02 -21.84 -11.36
CA VAL A 443 -16.62 -22.19 -11.54
C VAL A 443 -16.43 -23.02 -12.81
N MET A 444 -15.56 -22.54 -13.70
CA MET A 444 -15.21 -23.19 -14.97
C MET A 444 -13.74 -23.58 -14.95
N TYR A 445 -13.45 -24.85 -15.19
CA TYR A 445 -12.09 -25.40 -15.20
C TYR A 445 -11.65 -25.65 -16.64
N GLN A 446 -10.94 -24.69 -17.22
CA GLN A 446 -10.29 -24.83 -18.54
C GLN A 446 -8.94 -25.54 -18.40
N PRO A 447 -8.30 -26.07 -19.48
CA PRO A 447 -7.05 -26.84 -19.36
C PRO A 447 -5.92 -26.15 -18.62
N THR A 448 -5.80 -24.82 -18.72
CA THR A 448 -4.67 -24.04 -18.19
C THR A 448 -5.07 -22.98 -17.17
N ARG A 449 -6.38 -22.76 -16.97
CA ARG A 449 -6.88 -21.69 -16.07
C ARG A 449 -8.25 -22.05 -15.51
N THR A 450 -8.53 -21.45 -14.36
CA THR A 450 -9.83 -21.53 -13.69
C THR A 450 -10.49 -20.16 -13.72
N LEU A 451 -11.75 -20.11 -14.07
CA LEU A 451 -12.58 -18.91 -14.05
C LEU A 451 -13.64 -19.08 -12.97
N GLN A 452 -13.86 -18.04 -12.19
CA GLN A 452 -14.88 -18.01 -11.15
C GLN A 452 -15.67 -16.71 -11.23
N THR A 453 -16.99 -16.77 -11.00
CA THR A 453 -17.80 -15.57 -10.81
C THR A 453 -18.65 -15.72 -9.55
N PHE A 454 -18.91 -14.59 -8.89
CA PHE A 454 -19.79 -14.46 -7.74
C PHE A 454 -20.91 -13.49 -8.09
N GLY A 455 -22.15 -13.93 -7.98
CA GLY A 455 -23.32 -13.19 -8.45
C GLY A 455 -23.36 -13.04 -9.97
N GLY A 456 -24.44 -12.45 -10.48
CA GLY A 456 -24.62 -12.22 -11.92
C GLY A 456 -24.92 -13.45 -12.76
N GLY A 457 -24.90 -14.64 -12.19
CA GLY A 457 -25.24 -15.88 -12.87
C GLY A 457 -24.36 -16.21 -14.07
N LEU A 458 -24.91 -16.94 -15.04
CA LEU A 458 -24.21 -17.43 -16.22
C LEU A 458 -23.68 -16.28 -17.09
N THR A 459 -24.44 -15.21 -17.24
CA THR A 459 -24.07 -14.04 -18.06
C THR A 459 -22.75 -13.39 -17.58
N GLU A 460 -22.51 -13.31 -16.25
CA GLU A 460 -21.25 -12.74 -15.75
C GLU A 460 -20.06 -13.64 -16.09
N LEU A 461 -20.23 -14.97 -16.06
CA LEU A 461 -19.19 -15.92 -16.45
C LEU A 461 -18.92 -15.87 -17.97
N GLU A 462 -19.97 -15.80 -18.80
CA GLU A 462 -19.84 -15.63 -20.25
C GLU A 462 -19.12 -14.35 -20.63
N ASN A 463 -19.41 -13.24 -19.94
CA ASN A 463 -18.70 -11.98 -20.11
C ASN A 463 -17.21 -12.12 -19.78
N LEU A 464 -16.86 -12.84 -18.71
CA LEU A 464 -15.47 -13.11 -18.34
C LEU A 464 -14.77 -13.98 -19.38
N VAL A 465 -15.41 -15.06 -19.85
CA VAL A 465 -14.89 -15.94 -20.92
C VAL A 465 -14.62 -15.14 -22.20
N THR A 466 -15.60 -14.34 -22.63
CA THR A 466 -15.51 -13.51 -23.84
C THR A 466 -14.37 -12.50 -23.73
N ALA A 467 -14.24 -11.82 -22.60
CA ALA A 467 -13.17 -10.84 -22.39
C ALA A 467 -11.79 -11.47 -22.46
N LEU A 468 -11.60 -12.65 -21.86
CA LEU A 468 -10.34 -13.39 -21.88
C LEU A 468 -10.00 -14.00 -23.26
N GLY A 469 -11.00 -14.26 -24.11
CA GLY A 469 -10.82 -14.76 -25.48
C GLY A 469 -10.59 -13.65 -26.50
N SER A 470 -10.97 -12.42 -26.20
CA SER A 470 -10.87 -11.31 -27.14
C SER A 470 -9.54 -10.55 -27.01
N THR A 471 -8.97 -10.15 -28.15
CA THR A 471 -7.88 -9.16 -28.21
C THR A 471 -8.40 -7.72 -28.13
N SER A 472 -9.70 -7.53 -27.92
CA SER A 472 -10.40 -6.27 -28.07
C SER A 472 -10.53 -5.45 -26.78
N LYS A 473 -10.48 -4.13 -26.98
CA LYS A 473 -10.77 -3.03 -26.06
C LYS A 473 -10.18 -3.17 -24.65
N THR A 474 -8.90 -2.90 -24.59
CA THR A 474 -8.27 -2.56 -23.30
C THR A 474 -9.01 -1.38 -22.68
N ASP A 475 -9.41 -1.52 -21.43
CA ASP A 475 -9.91 -0.40 -20.64
C ASP A 475 -8.79 0.66 -20.53
N ALA A 476 -8.99 1.80 -21.19
CA ALA A 476 -7.96 2.85 -21.27
C ALA A 476 -7.62 3.42 -19.89
N ALA A 477 -8.61 3.58 -19.01
CA ALA A 477 -8.43 4.10 -17.66
C ALA A 477 -7.63 3.10 -16.80
N ARG A 478 -7.96 1.80 -16.86
CA ARG A 478 -7.21 0.72 -16.19
C ARG A 478 -5.78 0.62 -16.71
N THR A 479 -5.59 0.70 -18.03
CA THR A 479 -4.25 0.68 -18.65
C THR A 479 -3.42 1.88 -18.17
N THR A 480 -4.00 3.06 -18.11
CA THR A 480 -3.35 4.27 -17.59
C THR A 480 -2.99 4.10 -16.11
N ALA A 481 -3.90 3.55 -15.31
CA ALA A 481 -3.63 3.26 -13.90
C ALA A 481 -2.46 2.29 -13.74
N ARG A 482 -2.46 1.16 -14.49
CA ARG A 482 -1.38 0.14 -14.41
C ARG A 482 0.01 0.72 -14.74
N LYS A 483 0.11 1.61 -15.72
CA LYS A 483 1.37 2.28 -16.11
C LYS A 483 1.95 3.22 -15.04
N ARG A 484 1.18 3.56 -14.02
CA ARG A 484 1.65 4.39 -12.90
C ARG A 484 2.46 3.62 -11.86
N PHE A 485 2.49 2.30 -11.93
CA PHE A 485 3.18 1.40 -11.02
C PHE A 485 4.40 0.75 -11.68
N VAL A 486 5.19 0.05 -10.87
CA VAL A 486 6.32 -0.74 -11.38
C VAL A 486 5.86 -1.82 -12.36
N ASP A 487 6.67 -2.09 -13.38
CA ASP A 487 6.33 -3.08 -14.42
C ASP A 487 6.21 -4.49 -13.85
N GLN A 488 7.12 -4.86 -12.95
CA GLN A 488 7.14 -6.15 -12.28
C GLN A 488 6.64 -5.99 -10.84
N ALA A 489 5.46 -6.55 -10.55
CA ALA A 489 4.82 -6.47 -9.24
C ALA A 489 4.34 -7.86 -8.77
N ASN A 490 4.17 -8.01 -7.47
CA ASN A 490 3.50 -9.16 -6.86
C ASN A 490 2.00 -8.93 -6.79
N VAL A 491 1.59 -7.71 -6.48
CA VAL A 491 0.18 -7.33 -6.35
C VAL A 491 -0.02 -5.95 -6.96
N VAL A 492 -1.11 -5.79 -7.69
CA VAL A 492 -1.67 -4.49 -8.09
C VAL A 492 -3.15 -4.52 -7.80
N ILE A 493 -3.65 -3.47 -7.15
CA ILE A 493 -5.09 -3.25 -6.92
C ILE A 493 -5.41 -1.85 -7.38
N VAL A 494 -6.50 -1.70 -8.14
CA VAL A 494 -6.99 -0.39 -8.57
C VAL A 494 -8.49 -0.29 -8.33
N ALA A 495 -8.96 0.88 -7.91
CA ALA A 495 -10.37 1.13 -7.58
C ALA A 495 -10.85 2.49 -8.10
N ASP A 496 -11.97 2.51 -8.78
CA ASP A 496 -12.74 3.71 -9.08
C ASP A 496 -13.66 3.99 -7.89
N VAL A 497 -13.14 4.76 -6.92
CA VAL A 497 -13.84 5.06 -5.66
C VAL A 497 -15.13 5.86 -5.90
N PRO A 498 -15.17 6.91 -6.74
CA PRO A 498 -16.40 7.60 -7.07
C PRO A 498 -17.50 6.69 -7.62
N GLN A 499 -17.18 5.79 -8.54
CA GLN A 499 -18.13 4.83 -9.09
C GLN A 499 -18.68 3.88 -8.00
N LEU A 500 -17.81 3.40 -7.11
CA LEU A 500 -18.22 2.58 -5.96
C LEU A 500 -19.13 3.35 -5.00
N MET A 501 -18.81 4.61 -4.71
CA MET A 501 -19.62 5.47 -3.85
C MET A 501 -21.04 5.64 -4.43
N VAL A 502 -21.15 5.95 -5.71
CA VAL A 502 -22.47 6.09 -6.38
C VAL A 502 -23.25 4.78 -6.27
N SER A 503 -22.64 3.63 -6.56
CA SER A 503 -23.29 2.32 -6.46
C SER A 503 -23.73 2.00 -5.04
N ALA A 504 -22.85 2.24 -4.05
CA ALA A 504 -23.15 2.00 -2.64
C ALA A 504 -24.26 2.91 -2.10
N ILE A 505 -24.26 4.20 -2.47
CA ILE A 505 -25.32 5.14 -2.05
C ILE A 505 -26.67 4.76 -2.66
N ARG A 506 -26.71 4.39 -3.95
CA ARG A 506 -27.93 3.91 -4.60
C ARG A 506 -28.48 2.64 -3.93
N LEU A 507 -27.58 1.70 -3.61
CA LEU A 507 -27.96 0.50 -2.89
C LEU A 507 -28.51 0.82 -1.50
N ALA A 508 -27.83 1.65 -0.74
CA ALA A 508 -28.26 2.07 0.59
C ALA A 508 -29.61 2.80 0.55
N ALA A 509 -29.82 3.70 -0.41
CA ALA A 509 -31.09 4.43 -0.55
C ALA A 509 -32.27 3.51 -0.92
N ARG A 510 -32.01 2.40 -1.64
CA ARG A 510 -33.02 1.40 -1.98
C ARG A 510 -33.40 0.51 -0.79
N GLU A 511 -32.42 0.10 -0.01
CA GLU A 511 -32.58 -1.00 0.97
C GLU A 511 -32.77 -0.51 2.42
N LEU A 512 -32.24 0.67 2.73
CA LEU A 512 -32.23 1.18 4.10
C LEU A 512 -33.16 2.39 4.25
N PRO A 513 -33.77 2.59 5.40
CA PRO A 513 -34.61 3.75 5.69
C PRO A 513 -33.74 5.00 5.96
N VAL A 514 -32.84 5.34 5.02
CA VAL A 514 -31.96 6.50 5.14
C VAL A 514 -32.49 7.67 4.31
N PRO A 515 -32.46 8.91 4.81
CA PRO A 515 -32.97 10.08 4.11
C PRO A 515 -31.99 10.56 3.03
N ILE A 516 -31.61 9.65 2.11
CA ILE A 516 -30.70 9.97 1.01
C ILE A 516 -31.50 10.02 -0.29
N ASN A 517 -31.53 11.18 -0.92
CA ASN A 517 -32.07 11.32 -2.28
C ASN A 517 -31.02 10.86 -3.30
N ALA A 518 -31.04 9.57 -3.65
CA ALA A 518 -30.06 9.01 -4.61
C ALA A 518 -30.26 9.53 -6.05
N ALA A 519 -31.44 10.07 -6.38
CA ALA A 519 -31.70 10.62 -7.72
C ALA A 519 -30.82 11.83 -8.08
N VAL A 520 -30.29 12.55 -7.08
CA VAL A 520 -29.32 13.63 -7.33
C VAL A 520 -28.04 13.12 -7.98
N LEU A 521 -27.73 11.81 -7.82
CA LEU A 521 -26.55 11.19 -8.41
C LEU A 521 -26.73 10.79 -9.89
N ASP A 522 -27.94 10.87 -10.45
CA ASP A 522 -28.17 10.47 -11.85
C ASP A 522 -27.51 11.45 -12.85
N ASN A 523 -27.28 12.68 -12.41
CA ASN A 523 -26.63 13.73 -13.21
C ASN A 523 -25.12 13.84 -12.94
N VAL A 524 -24.54 12.98 -12.09
CA VAL A 524 -23.10 13.01 -11.80
C VAL A 524 -22.33 12.44 -12.98
N GLN A 525 -21.58 13.30 -13.68
CA GLN A 525 -20.62 12.86 -14.69
C GLN A 525 -19.27 12.59 -14.04
N LEU A 526 -18.88 11.33 -13.97
CA LEU A 526 -17.59 10.88 -13.47
C LEU A 526 -16.64 10.58 -14.62
N THR A 527 -15.41 11.04 -14.50
CA THR A 527 -14.33 10.65 -15.42
C THR A 527 -13.76 9.32 -14.95
N PRO A 528 -13.79 8.24 -15.76
CA PRO A 528 -13.24 6.96 -15.38
C PRO A 528 -11.76 7.08 -15.05
N SER A 529 -11.38 6.72 -13.83
CA SER A 529 -10.01 6.73 -13.34
C SER A 529 -9.89 5.77 -12.16
N TYR A 530 -8.68 5.48 -11.71
CA TYR A 530 -8.48 4.54 -10.60
C TYR A 530 -7.42 5.06 -9.64
N ILE A 531 -7.77 5.15 -8.35
CA ILE A 531 -6.77 5.10 -7.28
C ILE A 531 -6.20 3.68 -7.26
N GLY A 532 -4.94 3.53 -6.97
CA GLY A 532 -4.39 2.20 -6.91
C GLY A 532 -3.16 2.07 -6.04
N GLY A 533 -2.84 0.82 -5.75
CA GLY A 533 -1.65 0.42 -5.03
C GLY A 533 -0.96 -0.77 -5.68
N SER A 534 0.35 -0.84 -5.51
CA SER A 534 1.16 -1.99 -5.92
C SER A 534 2.15 -2.40 -4.83
N VAL A 535 2.45 -3.68 -4.78
CA VAL A 535 3.51 -4.27 -3.96
C VAL A 535 4.45 -5.01 -4.87
N ALA A 536 5.75 -4.76 -4.73
CA ALA A 536 6.80 -5.49 -5.43
C ALA A 536 7.87 -5.94 -4.44
N CYS A 537 8.15 -7.25 -4.42
CA CYS A 537 9.23 -7.84 -3.65
C CYS A 537 10.49 -7.91 -4.50
N GLU A 538 11.58 -7.43 -3.93
CA GLU A 538 12.95 -7.53 -4.44
C GLU A 538 13.75 -8.46 -3.51
N PRO A 539 14.91 -9.01 -3.88
CA PRO A 539 15.63 -9.97 -3.04
C PRO A 539 15.92 -9.50 -1.61
N THR A 540 16.13 -8.19 -1.43
CA THR A 540 16.44 -7.58 -0.12
C THR A 540 15.57 -6.37 0.19
N ALA A 541 14.47 -6.18 -0.52
CA ALA A 541 13.56 -5.07 -0.28
C ALA A 541 12.11 -5.39 -0.65
N ALA A 542 11.18 -4.67 -0.03
CA ALA A 542 9.80 -4.58 -0.47
C ALA A 542 9.46 -3.13 -0.83
N ARG A 543 8.80 -2.93 -1.95
CA ARG A 543 8.36 -1.63 -2.45
C ARG A 543 6.86 -1.58 -2.51
N VAL A 544 6.28 -0.52 -1.95
CA VAL A 544 4.86 -0.23 -1.98
C VAL A 544 4.66 1.10 -2.69
N GLN A 545 3.70 1.16 -3.58
CA GLN A 545 3.31 2.41 -4.25
C GLN A 545 1.81 2.61 -4.13
N VAL A 546 1.37 3.84 -3.87
CA VAL A 546 -0.02 4.26 -3.93
C VAL A 546 -0.11 5.52 -4.76
N VAL A 547 -1.06 5.57 -5.69
CA VAL A 547 -1.28 6.73 -6.57
C VAL A 547 -2.74 7.15 -6.50
N ILE A 548 -2.95 8.43 -6.21
CA ILE A 548 -4.28 9.06 -6.16
C ILE A 548 -4.36 10.07 -7.30
N PRO A 549 -5.03 9.74 -8.41
CA PRO A 549 -5.25 10.67 -9.51
C PRO A 549 -6.20 11.81 -9.14
N VAL A 550 -6.01 12.96 -9.74
CA VAL A 550 -6.85 14.14 -9.52
C VAL A 550 -8.33 13.86 -9.86
N GLU A 551 -8.61 13.07 -10.88
CA GLU A 551 -9.97 12.70 -11.30
C GLU A 551 -10.72 11.95 -10.19
N GLN A 552 -10.02 11.15 -9.39
CA GLN A 552 -10.62 10.47 -8.23
C GLN A 552 -11.04 11.46 -7.15
N ALA A 553 -10.16 12.40 -6.81
CA ALA A 553 -10.47 13.46 -5.84
C ALA A 553 -11.61 14.37 -6.34
N GLN A 554 -11.60 14.75 -7.63
CA GLN A 554 -12.69 15.51 -8.26
C GLN A 554 -14.02 14.75 -8.21
N GLY A 555 -14.02 13.46 -8.52
CA GLY A 555 -15.21 12.61 -8.48
C GLY A 555 -15.82 12.54 -7.07
N ILE A 556 -14.98 12.33 -6.05
CA ILE A 556 -15.42 12.33 -4.65
C ILE A 556 -16.01 13.70 -4.27
N ALA A 557 -15.31 14.79 -4.58
CA ALA A 557 -15.76 16.15 -4.28
C ALA A 557 -17.12 16.45 -4.94
N LYS A 558 -17.33 16.07 -6.20
CA LYS A 558 -18.62 16.22 -6.92
C LYS A 558 -19.75 15.46 -6.20
N ILE A 559 -19.52 14.21 -5.83
CA ILE A 559 -20.53 13.38 -5.12
C ILE A 559 -20.91 14.04 -3.80
N VAL A 560 -19.91 14.43 -2.98
CA VAL A 560 -20.15 15.08 -1.69
C VAL A 560 -20.96 16.38 -1.86
N MET A 561 -20.58 17.24 -2.80
CA MET A 561 -21.32 18.48 -3.08
C MET A 561 -22.77 18.23 -3.49
N MET A 562 -23.02 17.25 -4.36
CA MET A 562 -24.40 16.93 -4.79
C MET A 562 -25.26 16.39 -3.64
N LEU A 563 -24.71 15.54 -2.80
CA LEU A 563 -25.41 15.05 -1.61
C LEU A 563 -25.75 16.18 -0.63
N MET A 564 -24.82 17.11 -0.41
CA MET A 564 -25.05 18.28 0.46
C MET A 564 -26.13 19.24 -0.11
N MET A 565 -26.18 19.42 -1.44
CA MET A 565 -27.22 20.22 -2.08
C MET A 565 -28.58 19.52 -2.06
N GLY A 566 -28.64 18.22 -2.27
CA GLY A 566 -29.87 17.42 -2.23
C GLY A 566 -30.53 17.33 -0.86
N GLN A 567 -29.77 17.53 0.24
CA GLN A 567 -30.33 17.59 1.60
C GLN A 567 -30.97 18.93 1.97
N ARG A 568 -30.74 19.97 1.15
CA ARG A 568 -31.30 21.33 1.40
C ARG A 568 -32.62 21.58 0.66
N GLN A 569 -33.05 20.66 -0.18
CA GLN A 569 -34.34 20.65 -0.86
C GLN A 569 -35.35 19.73 -0.15
#